data_4615a61056ef557e277b30bee9ffdaaf
#
_entry.id   4615a61056ef557e277b30bee9ffdaaf
#
_cell.length_a   1.000
_cell.length_b   1.000
_cell.length_c   1.000
_cell.angle_alpha   90.00
_cell.angle_beta   90.00
_cell.angle_gamma   90.00
#
_symmetry.space_group_name_H-M   'P 1'
#
loop_
_entity.id
_entity.type
_entity.pdbx_description
1 polymer ?
#
loop_
_entity_poly.entity_id
_entity_poly.type
_entity_poly.pdbx_seq_one_letter_code
_entity_poly.pdbx_strand_id
1 'polypeptide(L)'
;MCIRDRLETAIQTHELIQVQFPNLRIGIVHGRLKSQEKTRIMEEFASGSVHLLVATSVIEVGVDVPNATVMVIENAERMGLSQLHQLRGRIGRGTGASTCILLYSSKLTDTARSRLKIIYENIDGFEVARADLQLRGPGEILGARQSGVPMLRYADPERDVFLLEQAKLFAPDFLKNHADLAERHIDRWYGSREKFSEV
;
A
#
# COMPACT_ATOMS: atom_id res chain seq x y z
N MET A 1 -15.89 -2.51 -3.50
CA MET A 1 -16.39 -2.20 -2.14
C MET A 1 -16.47 -0.71 -1.99
N CYS A 2 -17.68 -0.18 -1.79
CA CYS A 2 -17.93 1.26 -1.72
C CYS A 2 -17.41 1.87 -0.39
N ILE A 3 -17.07 3.15 -0.36
CA ILE A 3 -16.70 3.87 0.88
C ILE A 3 -17.83 3.76 1.93
N ARG A 4 -19.08 3.65 1.47
CA ARG A 4 -20.27 3.47 2.32
C ARG A 4 -20.24 2.15 3.09
N ASP A 5 -19.89 1.04 2.42
CA ASP A 5 -19.83 -0.30 3.00
C ASP A 5 -18.78 -0.40 4.10
N ARG A 6 -17.64 0.28 3.95
CA ARG A 6 -16.57 0.31 4.97
C ARG A 6 -16.99 1.06 6.24
N LEU A 7 -17.76 2.12 6.07
CA LEU A 7 -18.25 2.88 7.20
C LEU A 7 -19.28 2.08 8.00
N GLU A 8 -20.24 1.46 7.33
CA GLU A 8 -21.26 0.61 7.95
C GLU A 8 -20.61 -0.55 8.71
N THR A 9 -19.62 -1.21 8.11
CA THR A 9 -18.84 -2.26 8.78
C THR A 9 -18.13 -1.74 10.03
N ALA A 10 -17.48 -0.57 9.97
CA ALA A 10 -16.78 -0.01 11.14
C ALA A 10 -17.75 0.35 12.28
N ILE A 11 -18.93 0.87 11.96
CA ILE A 11 -19.96 1.17 12.96
C ILE A 11 -20.46 -0.13 13.61
N GLN A 12 -20.79 -1.14 12.81
CA GLN A 12 -21.22 -2.44 13.32
C GLN A 12 -20.14 -3.10 14.19
N THR A 13 -18.88 -3.06 13.77
CA THR A 13 -17.76 -3.59 14.54
C THR A 13 -17.63 -2.84 15.88
N HIS A 14 -17.74 -1.51 15.87
CA HIS A 14 -17.71 -0.69 17.08
C HIS A 14 -18.81 -1.09 18.06
N GLU A 15 -20.05 -1.22 17.60
CA GLU A 15 -21.22 -1.60 18.41
C GLU A 15 -21.04 -3.01 19.00
N LEU A 16 -20.61 -3.98 18.18
CA LEU A 16 -20.37 -5.36 18.63
C LEU A 16 -19.30 -5.42 19.73
N ILE A 17 -18.19 -4.72 19.54
CA ILE A 17 -17.11 -4.70 20.52
C ILE A 17 -17.57 -4.01 21.81
N GLN A 18 -18.35 -2.94 21.72
CA GLN A 18 -18.86 -2.23 22.88
C GLN A 18 -19.81 -3.07 23.72
N VAL A 19 -20.62 -3.92 23.08
CA VAL A 19 -21.49 -4.88 23.79
C VAL A 19 -20.66 -5.98 24.46
N GLN A 20 -19.62 -6.48 23.80
CA GLN A 20 -18.78 -7.54 24.36
C GLN A 20 -17.84 -7.07 25.47
N PHE A 21 -17.39 -5.82 25.40
CA PHE A 21 -16.42 -5.25 26.34
C PHE A 21 -16.95 -3.94 26.96
N PRO A 22 -18.01 -3.99 27.79
CA PRO A 22 -18.66 -2.80 28.31
C PRO A 22 -17.76 -1.96 29.23
N ASN A 23 -16.70 -2.54 29.77
CA ASN A 23 -15.73 -1.86 30.63
C ASN A 23 -14.65 -1.09 29.85
N LEU A 24 -14.57 -1.28 28.52
CA LEU A 24 -13.60 -0.57 27.69
C LEU A 24 -14.25 0.67 27.07
N ARG A 25 -13.50 1.76 27.06
CA ARG A 25 -13.86 2.94 26.26
C ARG A 25 -13.36 2.74 24.85
N ILE A 26 -14.30 2.70 23.90
CA ILE A 26 -14.03 2.42 22.50
C ILE A 26 -14.31 3.68 21.68
N GLY A 27 -13.32 4.14 20.95
CA GLY A 27 -13.44 5.24 20.00
C GLY A 27 -13.68 4.73 18.59
N ILE A 28 -14.33 5.54 17.75
CA ILE A 28 -14.50 5.28 16.32
C ILE A 28 -14.01 6.46 15.51
N VAL A 29 -13.16 6.20 14.47
CA VAL A 29 -12.68 7.23 13.56
C VAL A 29 -12.93 6.81 12.11
N HIS A 30 -13.58 7.68 11.35
CA HIS A 30 -13.89 7.44 9.95
C HIS A 30 -13.85 8.72 9.11
N GLY A 31 -13.84 8.58 7.78
CA GLY A 31 -13.67 9.69 6.84
C GLY A 31 -14.72 10.82 6.95
N ARG A 32 -15.93 10.53 7.43
CA ARG A 32 -17.01 11.51 7.54
C ARG A 32 -16.96 12.37 8.80
N LEU A 33 -16.13 12.04 9.80
CA LEU A 33 -15.95 12.88 10.97
C LEU A 33 -15.26 14.20 10.60
N LYS A 34 -15.64 15.26 11.29
CA LYS A 34 -14.95 16.56 11.20
C LYS A 34 -13.51 16.43 11.72
N SER A 35 -12.60 17.23 11.20
CA SER A 35 -11.19 17.18 11.57
C SER A 35 -10.97 17.32 13.09
N GLN A 36 -11.68 18.26 13.72
CA GLN A 36 -11.60 18.48 15.16
C GLN A 36 -12.03 17.26 16.00
N GLU A 37 -13.08 16.55 15.57
CA GLU A 37 -13.54 15.33 16.24
C GLU A 37 -12.53 14.19 16.11
N LYS A 38 -11.93 14.05 14.92
CA LYS A 38 -10.86 13.07 14.70
C LYS A 38 -9.68 13.34 15.62
N THR A 39 -9.22 14.59 15.67
CA THR A 39 -8.09 14.99 16.52
C THR A 39 -8.40 14.69 17.99
N ARG A 40 -9.56 15.06 18.48
CA ARG A 40 -9.96 14.79 19.87
C ARG A 40 -9.94 13.30 20.21
N ILE A 41 -10.57 12.45 19.38
CA ILE A 41 -10.61 10.99 19.61
C ILE A 41 -9.19 10.41 19.57
N MET A 42 -8.33 10.88 18.68
CA MET A 42 -6.94 10.44 18.59
C MET A 42 -6.13 10.86 19.82
N GLU A 43 -6.34 12.05 20.36
CA GLU A 43 -5.71 12.51 21.61
C GLU A 43 -6.19 11.69 22.80
N GLU A 44 -7.49 11.41 22.90
CA GLU A 44 -8.07 10.53 23.92
C GLU A 44 -7.50 9.10 23.83
N PHE A 45 -7.23 8.60 22.63
CA PHE A 45 -6.60 7.30 22.43
C PHE A 45 -5.11 7.35 22.78
N ALA A 46 -4.39 8.37 22.37
CA ALA A 46 -2.96 8.55 22.70
C ALA A 46 -2.73 8.74 24.21
N SER A 47 -3.66 9.39 24.93
CA SER A 47 -3.60 9.55 26.40
C SER A 47 -4.01 8.28 27.16
N GLY A 48 -4.51 7.24 26.48
CA GLY A 48 -5.04 6.02 27.10
C GLY A 48 -6.46 6.19 27.70
N SER A 49 -7.10 7.34 27.46
CA SER A 49 -8.50 7.55 27.84
C SER A 49 -9.46 6.69 27.02
N VAL A 50 -9.15 6.45 25.78
CA VAL A 50 -9.79 5.45 24.90
C VAL A 50 -8.86 4.23 24.85
N HIS A 51 -9.41 3.05 25.13
CA HIS A 51 -8.65 1.81 25.24
C HIS A 51 -8.55 1.06 23.89
N LEU A 52 -9.57 1.20 23.04
CA LEU A 52 -9.65 0.57 21.73
C LEU A 52 -10.18 1.58 20.71
N LEU A 53 -9.54 1.62 19.55
CA LEU A 53 -9.93 2.48 18.46
C LEU A 53 -10.37 1.64 17.25
N VAL A 54 -11.62 1.80 16.83
CA VAL A 54 -12.14 1.27 15.57
C VAL A 54 -11.98 2.33 14.49
N ALA A 55 -11.35 1.98 13.37
CA ALA A 55 -11.11 2.96 12.34
C ALA A 55 -11.28 2.40 10.93
N THR A 56 -11.80 3.23 10.04
CA THR A 56 -11.67 2.94 8.61
C THR A 56 -10.24 3.26 8.14
N SER A 57 -9.85 2.76 6.95
CA SER A 57 -8.50 2.93 6.37
C SER A 57 -8.01 4.39 6.20
N VAL A 58 -8.77 5.36 6.68
CA VAL A 58 -8.51 6.81 6.61
C VAL A 58 -7.59 7.30 7.75
N ILE A 59 -7.02 6.40 8.56
CA ILE A 59 -5.93 6.81 9.49
C ILE A 59 -4.62 6.98 8.69
N GLU A 60 -4.69 7.75 7.62
CA GLU A 60 -3.51 8.27 6.91
C GLU A 60 -2.93 9.51 7.61
N VAL A 61 -3.65 10.05 8.58
CA VAL A 61 -3.24 11.27 9.28
C VAL A 61 -2.28 10.92 10.39
N GLY A 62 -1.04 11.30 10.22
CA GLY A 62 0.18 11.26 11.00
C GLY A 62 0.12 11.40 12.53
N VAL A 63 -0.85 10.82 13.20
CA VAL A 63 -0.85 10.71 14.66
C VAL A 63 -0.14 9.43 15.04
N ASP A 64 1.01 9.60 15.62
CA ASP A 64 1.79 8.53 16.20
C ASP A 64 1.19 8.15 17.55
N VAL A 65 0.89 6.88 17.75
CA VAL A 65 0.33 6.40 19.03
C VAL A 65 1.29 5.38 19.65
N PRO A 66 2.29 5.86 20.42
CA PRO A 66 3.32 5.00 21.00
C PRO A 66 2.77 3.89 21.90
N ASN A 67 1.61 4.11 22.51
CA ASN A 67 0.96 3.14 23.43
C ASN A 67 0.18 2.06 22.68
N ALA A 68 -0.06 2.20 21.38
CA ALA A 68 -0.76 1.17 20.62
C ALA A 68 0.18 -0.03 20.41
N THR A 69 -0.11 -1.12 21.12
CA THR A 69 0.68 -2.36 21.09
C THR A 69 0.05 -3.44 20.23
N VAL A 70 -1.27 -3.37 19.99
CA VAL A 70 -2.00 -4.34 19.18
C VAL A 70 -2.74 -3.63 18.06
N MET A 71 -2.60 -4.16 16.85
CA MET A 71 -3.38 -3.74 15.67
C MET A 71 -4.04 -4.95 15.04
N VAL A 72 -5.32 -4.83 14.73
CA VAL A 72 -6.07 -5.83 13.96
C VAL A 72 -6.48 -5.21 12.64
N ILE A 73 -6.10 -5.82 11.54
CA ILE A 73 -6.44 -5.37 10.19
C ILE A 73 -7.44 -6.36 9.59
N GLU A 74 -8.68 -5.91 9.43
CA GLU A 74 -9.74 -6.70 8.81
C GLU A 74 -9.67 -6.64 7.28
N ASN A 75 -10.03 -7.75 6.64
CA ASN A 75 -10.00 -7.90 5.18
C ASN A 75 -8.62 -7.55 4.58
N ALA A 76 -7.55 -7.99 5.26
CA ALA A 76 -6.17 -7.68 4.89
C ALA A 76 -5.83 -8.13 3.46
N GLU A 77 -6.50 -9.17 2.94
CA GLU A 77 -6.34 -9.66 1.56
C GLU A 77 -6.71 -8.64 0.49
N ARG A 78 -7.51 -7.62 0.85
CA ARG A 78 -7.97 -6.57 -0.07
C ARG A 78 -7.06 -5.36 -0.09
N MET A 79 -6.07 -5.32 0.79
CA MET A 79 -5.13 -4.21 0.91
C MET A 79 -3.89 -4.43 0.06
N GLY A 80 -3.30 -3.34 -0.43
CA GLY A 80 -2.00 -3.35 -1.08
C GLY A 80 -0.86 -3.55 -0.08
N LEU A 81 0.29 -4.06 -0.54
CA LEU A 81 1.48 -4.27 0.30
C LEU A 81 1.94 -2.97 0.98
N SER A 82 1.99 -1.87 0.24
CA SER A 82 2.35 -0.55 0.78
C SER A 82 1.41 -0.09 1.89
N GLN A 83 0.09 -0.30 1.74
CA GLN A 83 -0.89 0.04 2.76
C GLN A 83 -0.72 -0.80 4.04
N LEU A 84 -0.56 -2.12 3.89
CA LEU A 84 -0.32 -3.02 5.03
C LEU A 84 0.98 -2.65 5.76
N HIS A 85 2.04 -2.34 5.02
CA HIS A 85 3.30 -1.90 5.60
C HIS A 85 3.17 -0.58 6.37
N GLN A 86 2.50 0.42 5.80
CA GLN A 86 2.24 1.70 6.46
C GLN A 86 1.43 1.53 7.74
N LEU A 87 0.37 0.70 7.71
CA LEU A 87 -0.44 0.43 8.90
C LEU A 87 0.39 -0.26 9.98
N ARG A 88 1.15 -1.30 9.64
CA ARG A 88 2.04 -1.98 10.59
C ARG A 88 3.05 -1.01 11.21
N GLY A 89 3.58 -0.07 10.46
CA GLY A 89 4.51 0.95 10.95
C GLY A 89 3.88 2.00 11.88
N ARG A 90 2.56 1.95 12.13
CA ARG A 90 1.87 2.83 13.09
C ARG A 90 1.87 2.30 14.52
N ILE A 91 2.21 1.05 14.73
CA ILE A 91 2.34 0.43 16.05
C ILE A 91 3.80 0.08 16.34
N GLY A 92 4.12 -0.16 17.62
CA GLY A 92 5.45 -0.61 18.03
C GLY A 92 6.52 0.48 18.04
N ARG A 93 6.13 1.75 18.09
CA ARG A 93 7.07 2.87 18.25
C ARG A 93 7.41 3.16 19.72
N GLY A 94 6.77 2.46 20.66
CA GLY A 94 7.09 2.46 22.07
C GLY A 94 8.15 1.41 22.42
N THR A 95 8.45 1.29 23.72
CA THR A 95 9.42 0.33 24.26
C THR A 95 8.88 -1.09 24.42
N GLY A 96 7.58 -1.31 24.17
CA GLY A 96 6.91 -2.60 24.34
C GLY A 96 6.87 -3.41 23.04
N ALA A 97 6.71 -4.74 23.19
CA ALA A 97 6.42 -5.62 22.05
C ALA A 97 5.07 -5.25 21.43
N SER A 98 5.00 -5.23 20.11
CA SER A 98 3.78 -4.94 19.37
C SER A 98 3.38 -6.10 18.47
N THR A 99 2.08 -6.29 18.30
CA THR A 99 1.50 -7.37 17.51
C THR A 99 0.54 -6.83 16.46
N CYS A 100 0.77 -7.18 15.21
CA CYS A 100 -0.15 -6.88 14.10
C CYS A 100 -0.84 -8.17 13.65
N ILE A 101 -2.17 -8.21 13.76
CA ILE A 101 -2.99 -9.37 13.40
C ILE A 101 -3.69 -9.06 12.07
N LEU A 102 -3.49 -9.93 11.08
CA LEU A 102 -4.12 -9.82 9.78
C LEU A 102 -5.29 -10.80 9.69
N LEU A 103 -6.53 -10.28 9.64
CA LEU A 103 -7.72 -11.07 9.42
C LEU A 103 -8.07 -11.07 7.93
N TYR A 104 -8.27 -12.26 7.37
CA TYR A 104 -8.55 -12.43 5.96
C TYR A 104 -9.57 -13.53 5.70
N SER A 105 -10.24 -13.47 4.54
CA SER A 105 -11.21 -14.47 4.11
C SER A 105 -10.52 -15.82 3.80
N SER A 106 -11.23 -16.92 4.02
CA SER A 106 -10.75 -18.27 3.67
C SER A 106 -10.52 -18.46 2.17
N LYS A 107 -11.17 -17.66 1.32
CA LYS A 107 -11.02 -17.70 -0.14
C LYS A 107 -10.02 -16.63 -0.58
N LEU A 108 -8.75 -16.99 -0.60
CA LEU A 108 -7.67 -16.12 -1.08
C LEU A 108 -7.35 -16.42 -2.54
N THR A 109 -7.14 -15.36 -3.32
CA THR A 109 -6.43 -15.47 -4.61
C THR A 109 -4.93 -15.71 -4.34
N ASP A 110 -4.22 -16.28 -5.32
CA ASP A 110 -2.78 -16.53 -5.18
C ASP A 110 -2.00 -15.22 -4.95
N THR A 111 -2.39 -14.15 -5.64
CA THR A 111 -1.80 -12.81 -5.45
C THR A 111 -2.04 -12.27 -4.03
N ALA A 112 -3.24 -12.46 -3.47
CA ALA A 112 -3.54 -12.04 -2.10
C ALA A 112 -2.75 -12.85 -1.09
N ARG A 113 -2.63 -14.15 -1.29
CA ARG A 113 -1.82 -15.06 -0.46
C ARG A 113 -0.36 -14.65 -0.47
N SER A 114 0.21 -14.38 -1.64
CA SER A 114 1.59 -13.92 -1.79
C SER A 114 1.83 -12.60 -1.06
N ARG A 115 0.93 -11.62 -1.18
CA ARG A 115 1.02 -10.34 -0.46
C ARG A 115 1.01 -10.51 1.06
N LEU A 116 0.07 -11.31 1.59
CA LEU A 116 -0.01 -11.56 3.03
C LEU A 116 1.24 -12.27 3.55
N LYS A 117 1.78 -13.21 2.77
CA LYS A 117 3.03 -13.90 3.11
C LYS A 117 4.22 -12.93 3.15
N ILE A 118 4.36 -12.06 2.14
CA ILE A 118 5.43 -11.06 2.10
C ILE A 118 5.39 -10.15 3.31
N ILE A 119 4.21 -9.63 3.68
CA ILE A 119 4.08 -8.72 4.82
C ILE A 119 4.33 -9.42 6.16
N TYR A 120 4.06 -10.71 6.25
CA TYR A 120 4.33 -11.53 7.41
C TYR A 120 5.83 -11.83 7.58
N GLU A 121 6.52 -12.18 6.50
CA GLU A 121 7.92 -12.60 6.51
C GLU A 121 8.91 -11.43 6.53
N ASN A 122 8.54 -10.26 5.99
CA ASN A 122 9.44 -9.13 5.83
C ASN A 122 9.05 -7.96 6.73
N ILE A 123 10.02 -7.51 7.53
CA ILE A 123 9.89 -6.32 8.39
C ILE A 123 10.41 -5.08 7.65
N ASP A 124 11.41 -5.25 6.79
CA ASP A 124 12.06 -4.17 6.05
C ASP A 124 11.15 -3.61 4.95
N GLY A 125 10.98 -2.27 4.95
CA GLY A 125 10.19 -1.57 3.96
C GLY A 125 10.76 -1.63 2.55
N PHE A 126 12.08 -1.73 2.38
CA PHE A 126 12.71 -1.89 1.07
C PHE A 126 12.41 -3.26 0.46
N GLU A 127 12.45 -4.32 1.27
CA GLU A 127 12.09 -5.66 0.81
C GLU A 127 10.61 -5.75 0.45
N VAL A 128 9.73 -5.12 1.24
CA VAL A 128 8.30 -5.02 0.93
C VAL A 128 8.06 -4.24 -0.37
N ALA A 129 8.77 -3.13 -0.59
CA ALA A 129 8.66 -2.34 -1.82
C ALA A 129 9.18 -3.10 -3.04
N ARG A 130 10.29 -3.81 -2.91
CA ARG A 130 10.83 -4.69 -3.98
C ARG A 130 9.84 -5.78 -4.34
N ALA A 131 9.27 -6.44 -3.35
CA ALA A 131 8.27 -7.48 -3.56
C ALA A 131 6.96 -6.94 -4.16
N ASP A 132 6.53 -5.71 -3.78
CA ASP A 132 5.37 -5.05 -4.40
C ASP A 132 5.61 -4.76 -5.88
N LEU A 133 6.83 -4.33 -6.22
CA LEU A 133 7.24 -4.12 -7.61
C LEU A 133 7.22 -5.42 -8.41
N GLN A 134 7.74 -6.52 -7.86
CA GLN A 134 7.72 -7.84 -8.49
C GLN A 134 6.30 -8.36 -8.72
N LEU A 135 5.41 -8.21 -7.73
CA LEU A 135 4.02 -8.65 -7.85
C LEU A 135 3.20 -7.82 -8.83
N ARG A 136 3.49 -6.54 -8.96
CA ARG A 136 2.79 -5.63 -9.89
C ARG A 136 3.43 -5.55 -11.25
N GLY A 137 4.71 -5.96 -11.34
CA GLY A 137 5.58 -5.63 -12.45
C GLY A 137 6.00 -4.15 -12.41
N PRO A 138 7.00 -3.75 -13.20
CA PRO A 138 7.60 -2.41 -13.17
C PRO A 138 6.68 -1.29 -13.68
N GLY A 139 5.40 -1.50 -13.86
CA GLY A 139 4.45 -0.51 -14.36
C GLY A 139 4.73 -0.09 -15.81
N GLU A 140 3.73 0.28 -16.57
CA GLU A 140 3.95 0.92 -17.86
C GLU A 140 4.46 2.35 -17.63
N ILE A 141 5.63 2.66 -18.17
CA ILE A 141 6.24 4.00 -18.13
C ILE A 141 5.31 5.07 -18.75
N LEU A 142 4.33 4.65 -19.56
CA LEU A 142 3.41 5.50 -20.31
C LEU A 142 1.93 5.40 -19.85
N GLY A 143 1.67 5.08 -18.60
CA GLY A 143 0.40 5.37 -17.93
C GLY A 143 -0.85 4.58 -18.32
N ALA A 144 -0.81 3.65 -19.28
CA ALA A 144 -2.01 2.97 -19.76
C ALA A 144 -2.45 1.73 -18.92
N ARG A 145 -1.55 1.18 -18.08
CA ARG A 145 -1.88 0.08 -17.15
C ARG A 145 -1.02 0.19 -15.88
N GLN A 146 -1.67 0.30 -14.72
CA GLN A 146 -1.00 0.32 -13.41
C GLN A 146 -0.57 -1.07 -12.90
N SER A 147 -0.81 -2.12 -13.64
CA SER A 147 -0.41 -3.49 -13.28
C SER A 147 -0.13 -4.30 -14.54
N GLY A 148 1.01 -4.93 -14.60
CA GLY A 148 1.40 -5.82 -15.68
C GLY A 148 2.90 -5.80 -15.98
N VAL A 149 3.37 -6.85 -16.61
CA VAL A 149 4.73 -6.93 -17.14
C VAL A 149 4.92 -5.82 -18.17
N PRO A 150 6.07 -5.09 -18.20
CA PRO A 150 6.35 -4.13 -19.25
C PRO A 150 6.21 -4.81 -20.61
N MET A 151 5.47 -4.17 -21.51
CA MET A 151 5.32 -4.70 -22.86
C MET A 151 6.61 -4.48 -23.69
N LEU A 152 7.74 -4.96 -23.19
CA LEU A 152 8.94 -5.14 -23.99
C LEU A 152 8.79 -6.43 -24.77
N ARG A 153 8.88 -6.35 -26.09
CA ARG A 153 8.59 -7.47 -26.98
C ARG A 153 9.60 -8.61 -26.88
N TYR A 154 10.83 -8.31 -26.51
CA TYR A 154 11.95 -9.27 -26.51
C TYR A 154 12.77 -9.26 -25.22
N ALA A 155 12.73 -8.19 -24.43
CA ALA A 155 13.52 -8.04 -23.22
C ALA A 155 12.64 -8.21 -21.98
N ASP A 156 13.18 -8.89 -20.98
CA ASP A 156 12.61 -9.04 -19.65
C ASP A 156 13.51 -8.29 -18.66
N PRO A 157 13.09 -7.13 -18.12
CA PRO A 157 13.92 -6.35 -17.20
C PRO A 157 14.36 -7.09 -15.94
N GLU A 158 13.62 -8.11 -15.51
CA GLU A 158 13.98 -8.91 -14.33
C GLU A 158 15.04 -9.97 -14.68
N ARG A 159 14.91 -10.60 -15.83
CA ARG A 159 15.85 -11.60 -16.29
C ARG A 159 17.10 -10.99 -16.90
N ASP A 160 16.91 -9.92 -17.66
CA ASP A 160 17.93 -9.32 -18.52
C ASP A 160 18.59 -8.09 -17.86
N VAL A 161 18.76 -8.11 -16.51
CA VAL A 161 19.34 -6.99 -15.71
C VAL A 161 20.69 -6.52 -16.26
N PHE A 162 21.55 -7.44 -16.68
CA PHE A 162 22.84 -7.09 -17.28
C PHE A 162 22.68 -6.26 -18.54
N LEU A 163 21.72 -6.62 -19.42
CA LEU A 163 21.45 -5.87 -20.65
C LEU A 163 20.86 -4.50 -20.35
N LEU A 164 20.06 -4.38 -19.30
CA LEU A 164 19.52 -3.10 -18.85
C LEU A 164 20.62 -2.15 -18.40
N GLU A 165 21.60 -2.62 -17.64
CA GLU A 165 22.75 -1.81 -17.22
C GLU A 165 23.61 -1.38 -18.42
N GLN A 166 23.86 -2.26 -19.38
CA GLN A 166 24.55 -1.91 -20.63
C GLN A 166 23.76 -0.87 -21.44
N ALA A 167 22.44 -1.02 -21.54
CA ALA A 167 21.58 -0.06 -22.23
C ALA A 167 21.64 1.33 -21.57
N LYS A 168 21.63 1.42 -20.24
CA LYS A 168 21.77 2.70 -19.50
C LYS A 168 23.10 3.41 -19.82
N LEU A 169 24.19 2.66 -19.94
CA LEU A 169 25.49 3.22 -20.28
C LEU A 169 25.57 3.69 -21.74
N PHE A 170 24.93 2.95 -22.65
CA PHE A 170 24.96 3.23 -24.08
C PHE A 170 24.00 4.33 -24.52
N ALA A 171 22.83 4.43 -23.88
CA ALA A 171 21.75 5.32 -24.28
C ALA A 171 22.13 6.81 -24.38
N PRO A 172 22.90 7.42 -23.44
CA PRO A 172 23.28 8.83 -23.54
C PRO A 172 24.10 9.15 -24.79
N ASP A 173 25.08 8.33 -25.11
CA ASP A 173 25.93 8.52 -26.29
C ASP A 173 25.15 8.27 -27.60
N PHE A 174 24.27 7.28 -27.59
CA PHE A 174 23.42 6.97 -28.72
C PHE A 174 22.43 8.12 -29.01
N LEU A 175 21.79 8.65 -27.99
CA LEU A 175 20.87 9.79 -28.10
C LEU A 175 21.58 11.05 -28.62
N LYS A 176 22.82 11.29 -28.17
CA LYS A 176 23.61 12.45 -28.58
C LYS A 176 24.05 12.37 -30.05
N ASN A 177 24.45 11.17 -30.51
CA ASN A 177 25.06 10.99 -31.83
C ASN A 177 24.06 10.53 -32.91
N HIS A 178 22.93 9.97 -32.52
CA HIS A 178 21.96 9.32 -33.43
C HIS A 178 20.51 9.64 -32.99
N ALA A 179 20.21 10.90 -32.70
CA ALA A 179 18.90 11.34 -32.21
C ALA A 179 17.73 10.94 -33.14
N ASP A 180 17.93 11.07 -34.45
CA ASP A 180 16.93 10.72 -35.48
C ASP A 180 16.63 9.19 -35.49
N LEU A 181 17.62 8.37 -35.29
CA LEU A 181 17.43 6.92 -35.17
C LEU A 181 16.75 6.53 -33.89
N ALA A 182 17.05 7.20 -32.79
CA ALA A 182 16.40 6.98 -31.50
C ALA A 182 14.91 7.33 -31.57
N GLU A 183 14.56 8.47 -32.18
CA GLU A 183 13.18 8.90 -32.39
C GLU A 183 12.40 7.89 -33.24
N ARG A 184 12.94 7.47 -34.39
CA ARG A 184 12.32 6.41 -35.23
C ARG A 184 12.16 5.09 -34.50
N HIS A 185 13.09 4.76 -33.59
CA HIS A 185 13.00 3.55 -32.78
C HIS A 185 11.88 3.64 -31.78
N ILE A 186 11.76 4.76 -31.08
CA ILE A 186 10.68 5.06 -30.12
C ILE A 186 9.33 5.02 -30.84
N ASP A 187 9.18 5.72 -31.95
CA ASP A 187 7.96 5.73 -32.76
C ASP A 187 7.54 4.34 -33.20
N ARG A 188 8.49 3.50 -33.61
CA ARG A 188 8.22 2.13 -34.05
C ARG A 188 7.67 1.25 -32.93
N TRP A 189 8.12 1.45 -31.70
CA TRP A 189 7.79 0.58 -30.57
C TRP A 189 6.67 1.12 -29.69
N TYR A 190 6.57 2.44 -29.54
CA TYR A 190 5.59 3.10 -28.69
C TYR A 190 4.51 3.83 -29.50
N GLY A 191 4.82 4.29 -30.71
CA GLY A 191 3.88 4.95 -31.62
C GLY A 191 3.16 6.13 -30.96
N SER A 192 1.87 6.29 -31.27
CA SER A 192 1.04 7.38 -30.75
C SER A 192 0.72 7.32 -29.24
N ARG A 193 1.40 6.46 -28.47
CA ARG A 193 1.23 6.35 -26.99
C ARG A 193 1.77 7.56 -26.24
N GLU A 194 2.61 8.39 -26.86
CA GLU A 194 3.08 9.65 -26.26
C GLU A 194 1.96 10.62 -25.84
N LYS A 195 0.78 10.53 -26.44
CA LYS A 195 -0.38 11.37 -26.08
C LYS A 195 -0.94 11.12 -24.68
N PHE A 196 -0.45 10.14 -23.96
CA PHE A 196 -0.89 9.79 -22.60
C PHE A 196 0.06 10.22 -21.49
N SER A 197 1.19 10.85 -21.82
CA SER A 197 2.16 11.36 -20.81
C SER A 197 1.90 12.81 -20.37
N GLU A 198 0.87 13.47 -20.89
CA GLU A 198 0.50 14.87 -20.57
C GLU A 198 -0.74 14.96 -19.64
N VAL A 199 -0.93 14.04 -18.70
CA VAL A 199 -1.97 14.15 -17.67
C VAL A 199 -1.37 14.13 -16.28
#